data_350b6001b361cc27c2e5bfbe218527ad
#
_entry.id   350b6001b361cc27c2e5bfbe218527ad
#
_cell.length_a   1.000
_cell.length_b   1.000
_cell.length_c   1.000
_cell.angle_alpha   90.00
_cell.angle_beta   90.00
_cell.angle_gamma   90.00
#
_symmetry.space_group_name_H-M   'P 1'
#
loop_
_entity.id
_entity.type
_entity.pdbx_description
1 polymer ?
#
loop_
_entity_poly.entity_id
_entity_poly.type
_entity_poly.pdbx_seq_one_letter_code
_entity_poly.pdbx_strand_id
1 'polypeptide(L)'
;MANGDITKVDEYDKIEVVSSWSIQVRKATKIMEEGSDGSLTELSRAFHRHVLQPFSSTVDADGDWTHAATDISGEHASVQAIATAAWSDAVKNAFKAMREAQER
;
A
#
# COMPACT_ATOMS: atom_id res chain seq x y z
N MET A 1 -34.32 -9.76 8.50
CA MET A 1 -33.19 -8.89 8.58
C MET A 1 -33.44 -7.71 9.49
N ALA A 2 -32.50 -7.41 10.37
CA ALA A 2 -32.70 -6.36 11.35
C ALA A 2 -32.32 -5.00 10.79
N ASN A 3 -33.13 -3.97 11.09
CA ASN A 3 -32.77 -2.59 10.82
C ASN A 3 -31.61 -2.19 11.73
N GLY A 4 -30.72 -1.38 11.20
CA GLY A 4 -29.64 -0.82 11.98
C GLY A 4 -28.48 -1.75 12.21
N ASP A 5 -28.41 -2.87 11.47
CA ASP A 5 -27.23 -3.72 11.53
C ASP A 5 -26.01 -2.91 11.08
N ILE A 6 -24.96 -2.98 11.88
CA ILE A 6 -23.74 -2.21 11.64
C ILE A 6 -22.71 -3.16 11.04
N THR A 7 -22.13 -2.75 9.93
CA THR A 7 -21.14 -3.52 9.20
C THR A 7 -19.90 -2.67 8.96
N LYS A 8 -18.74 -3.28 9.13
CA LYS A 8 -17.46 -2.64 8.79
C LYS A 8 -17.03 -3.12 7.42
N VAL A 9 -16.73 -2.19 6.52
CA VAL A 9 -16.29 -2.49 5.16
C VAL A 9 -14.95 -1.83 4.91
N ASP A 10 -13.96 -2.62 4.50
CA ASP A 10 -12.66 -2.11 4.12
C ASP A 10 -12.58 -2.05 2.59
N GLU A 11 -12.10 -0.92 2.10
CA GLU A 11 -11.96 -0.71 0.66
C GLU A 11 -10.61 -0.07 0.38
N TYR A 12 -9.84 -0.66 -0.54
CA TYR A 12 -8.59 -0.04 -1.01
C TYR A 12 -8.95 0.95 -2.11
N ASP A 13 -9.28 2.17 -1.70
CA ASP A 13 -9.90 3.15 -2.57
C ASP A 13 -8.90 3.98 -3.36
N LYS A 14 -7.62 3.88 -3.05
CA LYS A 14 -6.59 4.59 -3.80
C LYS A 14 -5.27 3.83 -3.72
N ILE A 15 -4.73 3.50 -4.88
CA ILE A 15 -3.40 2.89 -5.00
C ILE A 15 -2.69 3.69 -6.08
N GLU A 16 -1.57 4.32 -5.72
CA GLU A 16 -0.90 5.28 -6.59
C GLU A 16 0.58 4.94 -6.71
N VAL A 17 1.10 4.91 -7.93
CA VAL A 17 2.53 4.72 -8.17
C VAL A 17 3.15 6.09 -8.36
N VAL A 18 4.14 6.41 -7.53
CA VAL A 18 4.81 7.71 -7.54
C VAL A 18 6.29 7.50 -7.79
N SER A 19 6.88 8.28 -8.69
CA SER A 19 8.31 8.20 -9.03
C SER A 19 8.73 6.82 -9.53
N SER A 20 7.81 6.09 -10.12
CA SER A 20 7.97 4.76 -10.68
C SER A 20 8.13 3.63 -9.67
N TRP A 21 8.51 3.90 -8.42
CA TRP A 21 8.78 2.85 -7.45
C TRP A 21 7.96 2.94 -6.16
N SER A 22 7.49 4.11 -5.75
CA SER A 22 6.71 4.23 -4.51
C SER A 22 5.26 3.85 -4.77
N ILE A 23 4.73 2.90 -4.01
CA ILE A 23 3.31 2.54 -4.08
C ILE A 23 2.64 3.14 -2.86
N GLN A 24 1.77 4.11 -3.07
CA GLN A 24 1.00 4.72 -2.00
C GLN A 24 -0.36 4.05 -1.92
N VAL A 25 -0.68 3.49 -0.77
CA VAL A 25 -1.90 2.71 -0.56
C VAL A 25 -2.77 3.43 0.45
N ARG A 26 -4.04 3.59 0.11
CA ARG A 26 -5.03 4.12 1.04
C ARG A 26 -6.15 3.10 1.18
N LYS A 27 -6.44 2.73 2.43
CA LYS A 27 -7.56 1.87 2.77
C LYS A 27 -8.60 2.71 3.49
N ALA A 28 -9.83 2.73 2.97
CA ALA A 28 -10.94 3.36 3.64
C ALA A 28 -11.67 2.29 4.45
N THR A 29 -11.83 2.52 5.74
CA THR A 29 -12.64 1.67 6.60
C THR A 29 -13.94 2.39 6.85
N LYS A 30 -15.04 1.82 6.35
CA LYS A 30 -16.36 2.43 6.41
C LYS A 30 -17.23 1.71 7.42
N ILE A 31 -17.98 2.46 8.19
CA ILE A 31 -19.01 1.91 9.07
C ILE A 31 -20.35 2.14 8.39
N MET A 32 -21.05 1.06 8.10
CA MET A 32 -22.27 1.08 7.31
C MET A 32 -23.44 0.63 8.20
N GLU A 33 -24.60 1.23 7.98
CA GLU A 33 -25.84 0.82 8.63
C GLU A 33 -26.80 0.32 7.58
N GLU A 34 -27.44 -0.81 7.85
CA GLU A 34 -28.42 -1.39 6.96
C GLU A 34 -29.81 -0.87 7.27
N GLY A 35 -30.50 -0.36 6.26
CA GLY A 35 -31.87 0.09 6.38
C GLY A 35 -32.87 -1.04 6.23
N SER A 36 -34.14 -0.73 6.45
CA SER A 36 -35.23 -1.72 6.38
C SER A 36 -35.41 -2.30 4.99
N ASP A 37 -34.98 -1.60 3.95
CA ASP A 37 -35.08 -2.04 2.58
C ASP A 37 -33.81 -2.77 2.10
N GLY A 38 -32.87 -3.02 3.00
CA GLY A 38 -31.61 -3.67 2.67
C GLY A 38 -30.53 -2.74 2.14
N SER A 39 -30.82 -1.45 1.98
CA SER A 39 -29.81 -0.50 1.52
C SER A 39 -28.82 -0.18 2.64
N LEU A 40 -27.60 0.19 2.24
CA LEU A 40 -26.55 0.53 3.20
C LEU A 40 -26.31 2.03 3.19
N THR A 41 -26.18 2.60 4.39
CA THR A 41 -25.86 4.01 4.57
C THR A 41 -24.52 4.11 5.29
N GLU A 42 -23.61 4.90 4.73
CA GLU A 42 -22.32 5.11 5.37
C GLU A 42 -22.48 6.08 6.52
N LEU A 43 -22.10 5.63 7.72
CA LEU A 43 -22.18 6.46 8.94
C LEU A 43 -20.87 7.20 9.17
N SER A 44 -19.74 6.55 8.88
CA SER A 44 -18.43 7.17 9.06
C SER A 44 -17.40 6.42 8.22
N ARG A 45 -16.24 7.07 8.04
CA ARG A 45 -15.12 6.43 7.38
C ARG A 45 -13.82 6.96 7.96
N ALA A 46 -12.84 6.08 8.01
CA ALA A 46 -11.48 6.41 8.41
C ALA A 46 -10.55 5.97 7.31
N PHE A 47 -9.45 6.67 7.14
CA PHE A 47 -8.46 6.35 6.13
C PHE A 47 -7.18 5.90 6.80
N HIS A 48 -6.59 4.85 6.25
CA HIS A 48 -5.27 4.35 6.65
C HIS A 48 -4.37 4.38 5.42
N ARG A 49 -3.22 4.99 5.56
CA ARG A 49 -2.27 5.13 4.46
C ARG A 49 -0.96 4.47 4.81
N HIS A 50 -0.36 3.81 3.83
CA HIS A 50 1.01 3.34 3.96
C HIS A 50 1.70 3.38 2.60
N VAL A 51 3.01 3.33 2.62
CA VAL A 51 3.83 3.42 1.41
C VAL A 51 4.72 2.20 1.34
N LEU A 52 4.81 1.63 0.13
CA LEU A 52 5.68 0.49 -0.15
C LEU A 52 6.75 0.92 -1.13
N GLN A 53 7.97 0.45 -0.90
CA GLN A 53 9.08 0.65 -1.82
C GLN A 53 9.69 -0.71 -2.13
N PRO A 54 10.40 -0.85 -3.28
CA PRO A 54 10.86 -2.19 -3.71
C PRO A 54 11.82 -2.86 -2.75
N PHE A 55 12.59 -2.07 -2.00
CA PHE A 55 13.59 -2.60 -1.08
C PHE A 55 13.61 -1.82 0.21
N SER A 56 14.00 -2.49 1.28
CA SER A 56 14.47 -1.86 2.50
C SER A 56 15.99 -1.80 2.38
N SER A 57 16.55 -0.60 2.28
CA SER A 57 17.95 -0.40 1.97
C SER A 57 18.69 0.13 3.18
N THR A 58 19.81 -0.51 3.51
CA THR A 58 20.65 -0.10 4.63
C THR A 58 22.11 -0.07 4.19
N VAL A 59 22.89 0.76 4.85
CA VAL A 59 24.32 0.86 4.60
C VAL A 59 25.06 0.66 5.94
N ASP A 60 26.12 -0.14 5.92
CA ASP A 60 26.88 -0.41 7.13
C ASP A 60 27.99 0.63 7.34
N ALA A 61 28.78 0.45 8.39
CA ALA A 61 29.85 1.38 8.73
C ALA A 61 30.97 1.41 7.68
N ASP A 62 31.09 0.35 6.88
CA ASP A 62 32.11 0.26 5.83
C ASP A 62 31.62 0.82 4.50
N GLY A 63 30.39 1.30 4.45
CA GLY A 63 29.79 1.83 3.22
C GLY A 63 29.17 0.77 2.32
N ASP A 64 29.04 -0.46 2.80
CA ASP A 64 28.42 -1.53 2.03
C ASP A 64 26.90 -1.52 2.17
N TRP A 65 26.22 -1.60 1.04
CA TRP A 65 24.76 -1.53 0.97
C TRP A 65 24.13 -2.91 0.95
N THR A 66 22.99 -3.02 1.63
CA THR A 66 22.12 -4.18 1.57
C THR A 66 20.74 -3.72 1.16
N HIS A 67 20.19 -4.33 0.12
CA HIS A 67 18.85 -4.04 -0.37
C HIS A 67 18.00 -5.30 -0.16
N ALA A 68 17.18 -5.29 0.88
CA ALA A 68 16.31 -6.42 1.18
C ALA A 68 14.98 -6.21 0.46
N ALA A 69 14.57 -7.20 -0.34
CA ALA A 69 13.32 -7.11 -1.09
C ALA A 69 12.14 -6.96 -0.15
N THR A 70 11.23 -6.05 -0.49
CA THR A 70 10.02 -5.82 0.27
C THR A 70 9.08 -7.01 0.12
N ASP A 71 8.62 -7.54 1.25
CA ASP A 71 7.66 -8.64 1.26
C ASP A 71 6.25 -8.05 1.15
N ILE A 72 5.59 -8.31 0.02
CA ILE A 72 4.23 -7.83 -0.23
C ILE A 72 3.18 -8.92 -0.06
N SER A 73 3.58 -10.10 0.44
CA SER A 73 2.65 -11.23 0.55
C SER A 73 1.48 -10.97 1.49
N GLY A 74 1.64 -10.04 2.44
CA GLY A 74 0.55 -9.65 3.33
C GLY A 74 -0.34 -8.54 2.81
N GLU A 75 -0.05 -8.00 1.62
CA GLU A 75 -0.82 -6.91 1.04
C GLU A 75 -2.05 -7.44 0.31
N HIS A 76 -3.03 -6.56 0.12
CA HIS A 76 -4.20 -6.88 -0.68
C HIS A 76 -3.79 -7.28 -2.12
N ALA A 77 -4.54 -8.19 -2.73
CA ALA A 77 -4.20 -8.72 -4.05
C ALA A 77 -3.99 -7.63 -5.10
N SER A 78 -4.81 -6.56 -5.07
CA SER A 78 -4.65 -5.45 -6.00
C SER A 78 -3.33 -4.72 -5.81
N VAL A 79 -2.89 -4.55 -4.57
CA VAL A 79 -1.62 -3.92 -4.25
C VAL A 79 -0.47 -4.80 -4.74
N GLN A 80 -0.56 -6.11 -4.50
CA GLN A 80 0.47 -7.06 -4.97
C GLN A 80 0.62 -7.01 -6.48
N ALA A 81 -0.50 -6.98 -7.21
CA ALA A 81 -0.47 -6.96 -8.67
C ALA A 81 0.17 -5.67 -9.20
N ILE A 82 -0.19 -4.53 -8.60
CA ILE A 82 0.36 -3.25 -9.00
C ILE A 82 1.86 -3.18 -8.71
N ALA A 83 2.27 -3.61 -7.52
CA ALA A 83 3.68 -3.61 -7.15
C ALA A 83 4.50 -4.51 -8.05
N THR A 84 4.00 -5.71 -8.35
CA THR A 84 4.69 -6.65 -9.24
C THR A 84 4.87 -6.04 -10.64
N ALA A 85 3.86 -5.36 -11.15
CA ALA A 85 3.94 -4.74 -12.46
C ALA A 85 4.86 -3.51 -12.46
N ALA A 86 4.81 -2.71 -11.39
CA ALA A 86 5.59 -1.47 -11.32
C ALA A 86 7.08 -1.74 -11.05
N TRP A 87 7.39 -2.75 -10.26
CA TRP A 87 8.77 -3.04 -9.83
C TRP A 87 9.48 -3.97 -10.79
N SER A 88 9.70 -3.49 -12.02
CA SER A 88 10.51 -4.20 -13.01
C SER A 88 11.98 -4.16 -12.58
N ASP A 89 12.80 -4.99 -13.22
CA ASP A 89 14.24 -4.99 -12.93
C ASP A 89 14.86 -3.61 -13.14
N ALA A 90 14.45 -2.90 -14.18
CA ALA A 90 14.96 -1.55 -14.45
C ALA A 90 14.59 -0.59 -13.32
N VAL A 91 13.34 -0.66 -12.83
CA VAL A 91 12.87 0.20 -11.74
C VAL A 91 13.60 -0.16 -10.43
N LYS A 92 13.76 -1.45 -10.16
CA LYS A 92 14.49 -1.89 -8.96
C LYS A 92 15.93 -1.40 -8.98
N ASN A 93 16.60 -1.50 -10.10
CA ASN A 93 17.99 -1.04 -10.23
C ASN A 93 18.09 0.47 -10.08
N ALA A 94 17.14 1.21 -10.64
CA ALA A 94 17.11 2.67 -10.49
C ALA A 94 16.87 3.07 -9.02
N PHE A 95 16.02 2.34 -8.30
CA PHE A 95 15.79 2.60 -6.89
C PHE A 95 17.06 2.39 -6.07
N LYS A 96 17.78 1.28 -6.29
CA LYS A 96 19.04 1.00 -5.59
C LYS A 96 20.05 2.11 -5.84
N ALA A 97 20.20 2.52 -7.10
CA ALA A 97 21.13 3.58 -7.46
C ALA A 97 20.78 4.90 -6.79
N MET A 98 19.50 5.22 -6.74
CA MET A 98 19.02 6.44 -6.08
C MET A 98 19.35 6.42 -4.59
N ARG A 99 19.10 5.29 -3.92
CA ARG A 99 19.36 5.18 -2.48
C ARG A 99 20.86 5.32 -2.20
N GLU A 100 21.68 4.66 -2.98
CA GLU A 100 23.12 4.71 -2.78
C GLU A 100 23.69 6.11 -3.04
N ALA A 101 23.09 6.83 -3.96
CA ALA A 101 23.51 8.22 -4.24
C ALA A 101 23.13 9.18 -3.10
N GLN A 102 22.05 8.90 -2.38
CA GLN A 102 21.57 9.77 -1.30
C GLN A 102 22.47 9.75 -0.06
N GLU A 103 23.20 8.67 0.15
CA GLU A 103 24.01 8.47 1.36
C GLU A 103 25.45 8.94 1.17
N ARG A 104 25.65 9.98 0.44
CA ARG A 104 26.99 10.55 0.20
C ARG A 104 27.43 11.52 1.27
#